data_ce0a08643f13521cc53b7939b999fec2
#
_entry.id   ce0a08643f13521cc53b7939b999fec2
#
_cell.length_a   1.000
_cell.length_b   1.000
_cell.length_c   1.000
_cell.angle_alpha   90.00
_cell.angle_beta   90.00
_cell.angle_gamma   90.00
#
_symmetry.space_group_name_H-M   'P 1'
#
loop_
_entity.id
_entity.type
_entity.pdbx_description
1 polymer ?
#
loop_
_entity_poly.entity_id
_entity_poly.type
_entity_poly.pdbx_seq_one_letter_code
_entity_poly.pdbx_strand_id
1 'polypeptide(L)'
;ITEEVRPVSMKRFSDQLYVYSFPKNMSGLCRLKVKGEAGTRITLKHGELLKKDGRLEQGNINVYYHPVKPDEVFQMDVFTLKGTGEEEIFMPSFSYHGFQYVEVESSRPVTLTEENLTGLFMHTDVRPSGSFACSNPLLNKIWEATMQAYRSNLHSIPTDCPQREKNGWTADAHIAIDLGLLGFDGITLYEKWMDDIIDNQREAGEISGIIPSSGWGYGEWPGPVWDAVMFIIPNALYDYYGESRSIERLYPTMLRYLDYLKTKEKDGYLPFGLGDWVYWKATTNNEYTSTAYYYLDYKLMARFASLLGKDAAPYQEKANTLKSLINQKFFNAETGVYAEGTQTAQALALYLGLVPEGKEQLVADKLREVVAGNNYFLDFGLLGSKTVPAMLTKYGYIEDAMKMITKTEAPSWGYWVETMGYSTLPETWTLSPKFADASLNHVFMGDVSAWMMNQLAGINHDDSAPGFRHIRITPHFVKELDWAKGEYHSVRGRIASEWKREGDKVMLTVTIPADCSADIVVGDQTETVSAGTHTFTYPA
;
A
#
# COMPACT_ATOMS: atom_id res chain seq x y z
N ILE A 1 -2.62 1.07 21.53
CA ILE A 1 -1.75 2.27 21.58
C ILE A 1 -0.32 1.77 21.56
N THR A 2 0.43 2.17 20.55
CA THR A 2 1.81 1.72 20.32
C THR A 2 2.83 2.82 20.62
N GLU A 3 2.43 4.11 20.56
CA GLU A 3 3.32 5.25 20.81
C GLU A 3 2.55 6.42 21.42
N GLU A 4 3.15 7.09 22.42
CA GLU A 4 2.70 8.39 22.92
C GLU A 4 3.46 9.49 22.16
N VAL A 5 2.74 10.36 21.46
CA VAL A 5 3.31 11.39 20.59
C VAL A 5 3.05 12.77 21.20
N ARG A 6 4.11 13.53 21.45
CA ARG A 6 3.98 14.91 21.90
C ARG A 6 3.78 15.86 20.72
N PRO A 7 2.97 16.93 20.87
CA PRO A 7 2.91 17.98 19.87
C PRO A 7 4.29 18.63 19.68
N VAL A 8 4.56 19.08 18.48
CA VAL A 8 5.77 19.87 18.15
C VAL A 8 5.52 21.37 18.31
N SER A 9 4.26 21.78 18.34
CA SER A 9 3.86 23.16 18.61
C SER A 9 2.39 23.24 19.01
N MET A 10 2.04 24.33 19.66
CA MET A 10 0.66 24.73 19.97
C MET A 10 0.49 26.22 19.70
N LYS A 11 -0.57 26.56 18.95
CA LYS A 11 -0.96 27.95 18.69
C LYS A 11 -2.19 28.28 19.50
N ARG A 12 -2.10 29.29 20.37
CA ARG A 12 -3.24 29.85 21.10
C ARG A 12 -3.87 30.97 20.27
N PHE A 13 -5.13 30.85 19.95
CA PHE A 13 -5.95 31.90 19.32
C PHE A 13 -6.69 32.75 20.34
N SER A 14 -7.17 32.11 21.43
CA SER A 14 -7.79 32.74 22.57
C SER A 14 -7.64 31.81 23.80
N ASP A 15 -8.20 32.19 24.93
CA ASP A 15 -8.31 31.32 26.11
C ASP A 15 -9.41 30.23 26.00
N GLN A 16 -10.07 30.19 24.84
CA GLN A 16 -11.08 29.18 24.49
C GLN A 16 -10.75 28.41 23.20
N LEU A 17 -9.60 28.71 22.54
CA LEU A 17 -9.27 28.12 21.25
C LEU A 17 -7.77 27.93 21.07
N TYR A 18 -7.39 26.68 20.86
CA TYR A 18 -6.01 26.22 20.70
C TYR A 18 -5.89 25.26 19.53
N VAL A 19 -4.78 25.27 18.80
CA VAL A 19 -4.47 24.30 17.74
C VAL A 19 -3.12 23.66 18.02
N TYR A 20 -3.11 22.35 18.14
CA TYR A 20 -1.92 21.52 18.33
C TYR A 20 -1.46 20.92 17.02
N SER A 21 -0.15 20.90 16.79
CA SER A 21 0.49 20.27 15.62
C SER A 21 1.35 19.10 16.08
N PHE A 22 1.14 17.93 15.48
CA PHE A 22 1.94 16.73 15.74
C PHE A 22 3.02 16.55 14.66
N PRO A 23 4.12 15.83 14.94
CA PRO A 23 5.24 15.71 14.01
C PRO A 23 4.88 14.95 12.73
N LYS A 24 3.84 14.11 12.76
CA LYS A 24 3.40 13.28 11.64
C LYS A 24 1.90 13.01 11.69
N ASN A 25 1.34 12.74 10.51
CA ASN A 25 -0.03 12.24 10.36
C ASN A 25 -0.11 10.81 10.93
N MET A 26 -1.15 10.50 11.69
CA MET A 26 -1.30 9.22 12.37
C MET A 26 -2.76 8.85 12.57
N SER A 27 -3.02 7.58 12.85
CA SER A 27 -4.29 7.11 13.41
C SER A 27 -4.21 7.06 14.93
N GLY A 28 -5.29 7.36 15.62
CA GLY A 28 -5.33 7.25 17.06
C GLY A 28 -6.30 8.19 17.73
N LEU A 29 -5.99 8.55 18.96
CA LEU A 29 -6.81 9.43 19.79
C LEU A 29 -5.92 10.36 20.62
N CYS A 30 -6.54 11.29 21.34
CA CYS A 30 -5.81 12.20 22.21
C CYS A 30 -6.16 12.00 23.66
N ARG A 31 -5.15 12.14 24.55
CA ARG A 31 -5.32 12.29 25.98
C ARG A 31 -5.17 13.76 26.33
N LEU A 32 -6.25 14.37 26.81
CA LEU A 32 -6.29 15.76 27.27
C LEU A 32 -6.22 15.80 28.78
N LYS A 33 -5.39 16.68 29.31
CA LYS A 33 -5.34 17.07 30.73
C LYS A 33 -5.79 18.52 30.82
N VAL A 34 -6.83 18.80 31.60
CA VAL A 34 -7.38 20.15 31.66
C VAL A 34 -8.01 20.42 33.01
N LYS A 35 -7.89 21.68 33.47
CA LYS A 35 -8.56 22.20 34.67
C LYS A 35 -9.49 23.34 34.26
N GLY A 36 -10.71 23.35 34.79
CA GLY A 36 -11.68 24.39 34.51
C GLY A 36 -12.92 24.29 35.39
N GLU A 37 -13.87 25.17 35.16
CA GLU A 37 -15.14 25.21 35.91
C GLU A 37 -16.07 24.06 35.56
N ALA A 38 -16.91 23.65 36.49
CA ALA A 38 -17.93 22.64 36.25
C ALA A 38 -18.85 23.01 35.09
N GLY A 39 -19.14 22.04 34.22
CA GLY A 39 -19.97 22.24 33.04
C GLY A 39 -19.25 22.89 31.85
N THR A 40 -17.94 23.18 31.96
CA THR A 40 -17.16 23.61 30.79
C THR A 40 -17.10 22.47 29.78
N ARG A 41 -17.57 22.71 28.58
CA ARG A 41 -17.54 21.75 27.45
C ARG A 41 -16.26 21.98 26.66
N ILE A 42 -15.48 20.93 26.49
CA ILE A 42 -14.28 20.90 25.64
C ILE A 42 -14.57 20.06 24.40
N THR A 43 -14.21 20.56 23.25
CA THR A 43 -14.33 19.88 21.95
C THR A 43 -12.96 19.73 21.34
N LEU A 44 -12.57 18.49 20.99
CA LEU A 44 -11.36 18.17 20.26
C LEU A 44 -11.73 17.80 18.83
N LYS A 45 -11.32 18.61 17.86
CA LYS A 45 -11.50 18.34 16.43
C LYS A 45 -10.19 17.87 15.83
N HIS A 46 -10.22 16.78 15.07
CA HIS A 46 -9.04 16.15 14.49
C HIS A 46 -9.02 16.33 12.98
N GLY A 47 -7.84 16.57 12.40
CA GLY A 47 -7.71 16.71 10.95
C GLY A 47 -6.28 16.64 10.46
N GLU A 48 -6.16 16.61 9.14
CA GLU A 48 -4.89 16.42 8.43
C GLU A 48 -4.31 17.73 7.87
N LEU A 49 -5.09 18.81 7.85
CA LEU A 49 -4.77 20.07 7.19
C LEU A 49 -5.05 21.28 8.09
N LEU A 50 -4.31 22.35 7.84
CA LEU A 50 -4.58 23.68 8.42
C LEU A 50 -5.01 24.67 7.33
N LYS A 51 -5.89 25.59 7.71
CA LYS A 51 -6.20 26.79 6.95
C LYS A 51 -5.02 27.77 6.96
N LYS A 52 -5.06 28.76 6.09
CA LYS A 52 -4.01 29.79 6.00
C LYS A 52 -3.78 30.58 7.30
N ASP A 53 -4.82 30.73 8.11
CA ASP A 53 -4.74 31.40 9.42
C ASP A 53 -4.19 30.49 10.54
N GLY A 54 -4.04 29.19 10.24
CA GLY A 54 -3.57 28.16 11.17
C GLY A 54 -4.67 27.47 11.97
N ARG A 55 -5.95 27.74 11.68
CA ARG A 55 -7.10 26.98 12.19
C ARG A 55 -7.17 25.61 11.49
N LEU A 56 -7.82 24.66 12.13
CA LEU A 56 -8.04 23.33 11.54
C LEU A 56 -8.90 23.41 10.28
N GLU A 57 -8.48 22.69 9.23
CA GLU A 57 -9.26 22.47 8.02
C GLU A 57 -9.84 21.05 8.02
N GLN A 58 -11.16 20.95 7.98
CA GLN A 58 -11.88 19.68 7.89
C GLN A 58 -12.74 19.59 6.62
N GLY A 59 -12.57 20.49 5.67
CA GLY A 59 -13.34 20.52 4.44
C GLY A 59 -13.23 19.24 3.62
N ASN A 60 -12.05 18.62 3.59
CA ASN A 60 -11.82 17.34 2.93
C ASN A 60 -12.60 16.17 3.58
N ILE A 61 -12.93 16.26 4.86
CA ILE A 61 -13.76 15.29 5.57
C ILE A 61 -15.24 15.59 5.39
N ASN A 62 -15.63 16.85 5.58
CA ASN A 62 -17.02 17.28 5.56
C ASN A 62 -17.67 17.16 4.18
N VAL A 63 -16.90 17.29 3.10
CA VAL A 63 -17.38 17.09 1.72
C VAL A 63 -17.87 15.66 1.49
N TYR A 64 -17.19 14.70 2.07
CA TYR A 64 -17.56 13.28 1.98
C TYR A 64 -18.67 12.93 2.97
N TYR A 65 -18.53 13.40 4.21
CA TYR A 65 -19.42 13.08 5.31
C TYR A 65 -20.49 14.17 5.45
N HIS A 66 -21.58 14.05 4.73
CA HIS A 66 -22.70 15.02 4.78
C HIS A 66 -23.47 14.90 6.11
N PRO A 67 -23.16 15.67 7.16
CA PRO A 67 -23.87 15.59 8.43
C PRO A 67 -25.34 15.93 8.23
N VAL A 68 -26.22 15.07 8.72
CA VAL A 68 -27.69 15.26 8.63
C VAL A 68 -28.15 16.33 9.59
N LYS A 69 -27.41 16.53 10.68
CA LYS A 69 -27.68 17.56 11.70
C LYS A 69 -26.44 18.42 11.94
N PRO A 70 -26.59 19.70 12.30
CA PRO A 70 -25.48 20.61 12.57
C PRO A 70 -24.56 20.17 13.72
N ASP A 71 -25.05 19.33 14.64
CA ASP A 71 -24.36 18.79 15.80
C ASP A 71 -23.86 17.34 15.59
N GLU A 72 -24.08 16.75 14.45
CA GLU A 72 -23.40 15.53 14.04
C GLU A 72 -21.94 15.82 13.79
N VAL A 73 -21.11 15.11 14.55
CA VAL A 73 -19.68 15.37 14.61
C VAL A 73 -18.91 14.16 14.12
N PHE A 74 -18.04 14.42 13.16
CA PHE A 74 -17.12 13.44 12.65
C PHE A 74 -15.69 13.91 12.93
N GLN A 75 -14.78 12.98 13.26
CA GLN A 75 -13.41 13.32 13.67
C GLN A 75 -13.38 14.26 14.90
N MET A 76 -14.31 14.09 15.84
CA MET A 76 -14.46 14.98 16.98
C MET A 76 -14.82 14.23 18.26
N ASP A 77 -14.22 14.66 19.38
CA ASP A 77 -14.55 14.19 20.73
C ASP A 77 -15.03 15.35 21.58
N VAL A 78 -15.95 15.08 22.50
CA VAL A 78 -16.51 16.08 23.41
C VAL A 78 -16.40 15.61 24.84
N PHE A 79 -15.91 16.50 25.70
CA PHE A 79 -15.76 16.28 27.12
C PHE A 79 -16.34 17.42 27.94
N THR A 80 -17.05 17.12 29.04
CA THR A 80 -17.61 18.10 29.94
C THR A 80 -16.94 17.96 31.30
N LEU A 81 -16.33 19.05 31.81
CA LEU A 81 -15.62 19.09 33.09
C LEU A 81 -16.58 18.94 34.27
N LYS A 82 -16.17 18.17 35.25
CA LYS A 82 -16.83 18.09 36.55
C LYS A 82 -16.57 19.34 37.40
N GLY A 83 -15.41 19.99 37.19
CA GLY A 83 -15.00 21.19 37.92
C GLY A 83 -14.59 20.87 39.33
N THR A 84 -13.80 19.83 39.55
CA THR A 84 -13.33 19.37 40.86
C THR A 84 -12.33 20.30 41.51
N GLY A 85 -11.82 21.29 40.78
CA GLY A 85 -10.70 22.13 41.22
C GLY A 85 -9.33 21.52 40.95
N GLU A 86 -9.27 20.27 40.55
CA GLU A 86 -8.07 19.54 40.12
C GLU A 86 -8.02 19.37 38.61
N GLU A 87 -6.88 18.92 38.08
CA GLU A 87 -6.74 18.54 36.66
C GLU A 87 -7.57 17.28 36.36
N GLU A 88 -8.41 17.36 35.34
CA GLU A 88 -9.19 16.25 34.85
C GLU A 88 -8.53 15.69 33.60
N ILE A 89 -8.58 14.37 33.45
CA ILE A 89 -8.01 13.64 32.32
C ILE A 89 -9.14 13.07 31.47
N PHE A 90 -9.12 13.38 30.19
CA PHE A 90 -10.05 12.82 29.18
C PHE A 90 -9.31 12.03 28.13
N MET A 91 -9.84 10.88 27.80
CA MET A 91 -9.42 10.00 26.69
C MET A 91 -10.64 9.22 26.22
N PRO A 92 -11.01 9.26 24.91
CA PRO A 92 -12.13 8.46 24.40
C PRO A 92 -11.80 6.97 24.45
N SER A 93 -12.85 6.12 24.60
CA SER A 93 -12.67 4.67 24.80
C SER A 93 -12.95 3.83 23.54
N PHE A 94 -13.82 4.28 22.63
CA PHE A 94 -14.35 3.46 21.53
C PHE A 94 -14.28 4.14 20.16
N SER A 95 -13.45 5.15 20.01
CA SER A 95 -13.22 5.84 18.75
C SER A 95 -11.74 6.01 18.47
N TYR A 96 -11.40 6.19 17.20
CA TYR A 96 -10.09 6.69 16.79
C TYR A 96 -10.27 7.65 15.60
N HIS A 97 -9.26 8.46 15.37
CA HIS A 97 -9.23 9.48 14.32
C HIS A 97 -7.97 9.36 13.48
N GLY A 98 -8.00 9.96 12.28
CA GLY A 98 -6.82 10.19 11.46
C GLY A 98 -6.46 11.67 11.51
N PHE A 99 -5.24 12.03 11.95
CA PHE A 99 -4.90 13.42 12.17
C PHE A 99 -3.40 13.71 12.27
N GLN A 100 -3.06 14.93 11.94
CA GLN A 100 -1.79 15.56 12.28
C GLN A 100 -2.01 16.80 13.15
N TYR A 101 -3.22 17.36 13.14
CA TYR A 101 -3.59 18.56 13.86
C TYR A 101 -4.84 18.33 14.70
N VAL A 102 -4.87 18.98 15.88
CA VAL A 102 -6.03 18.93 16.77
C VAL A 102 -6.39 20.34 17.19
N GLU A 103 -7.62 20.76 16.89
CA GLU A 103 -8.19 22.00 17.39
C GLU A 103 -8.98 21.73 18.65
N VAL A 104 -8.65 22.44 19.73
CA VAL A 104 -9.33 22.34 21.03
C VAL A 104 -10.12 23.62 21.25
N GLU A 105 -11.45 23.48 21.31
CA GLU A 105 -12.38 24.55 21.66
C GLU A 105 -12.97 24.32 23.05
N SER A 106 -13.14 25.39 23.82
CA SER A 106 -13.82 25.31 25.12
C SER A 106 -14.95 26.32 25.23
N SER A 107 -16.03 25.95 25.90
CA SER A 107 -17.20 26.83 26.12
C SER A 107 -16.95 27.95 27.14
N ARG A 108 -15.88 27.83 27.91
CA ARG A 108 -15.40 28.81 28.90
C ARG A 108 -13.88 28.88 28.87
N PRO A 109 -13.25 29.97 29.34
CA PRO A 109 -11.80 30.08 29.36
C PRO A 109 -11.13 28.91 30.10
N VAL A 110 -10.09 28.36 29.46
CA VAL A 110 -9.18 27.36 30.05
C VAL A 110 -7.75 27.74 29.70
N THR A 111 -6.79 27.30 30.50
CA THR A 111 -5.38 27.51 30.20
C THR A 111 -4.77 26.19 29.78
N LEU A 112 -4.30 26.14 28.53
CA LEU A 112 -3.64 24.98 27.94
C LEU A 112 -2.23 25.34 27.50
N THR A 113 -1.32 24.37 27.62
CA THR A 113 0.05 24.37 27.12
C THR A 113 0.27 23.17 26.22
N GLU A 114 1.45 23.04 25.63
CA GLU A 114 1.83 21.87 24.82
C GLU A 114 1.75 20.55 25.60
N GLU A 115 1.94 20.59 26.94
CA GLU A 115 1.93 19.40 27.78
C GLU A 115 0.51 18.88 28.11
N ASN A 116 -0.52 19.67 27.84
CA ASN A 116 -1.90 19.29 28.15
C ASN A 116 -2.50 18.27 27.17
N LEU A 117 -1.96 18.17 25.93
CA LEU A 117 -2.45 17.24 24.94
C LEU A 117 -1.35 16.25 24.53
N THR A 118 -1.67 14.96 24.59
CA THR A 118 -0.80 13.88 24.08
C THR A 118 -1.54 13.10 23.00
N GLY A 119 -0.96 12.97 21.82
CA GLY A 119 -1.43 12.06 20.80
C GLY A 119 -1.07 10.61 21.17
N LEU A 120 -2.00 9.72 20.97
CA LEU A 120 -1.84 8.29 21.23
C LEU A 120 -1.95 7.56 19.89
N PHE A 121 -0.81 7.22 19.30
CA PHE A 121 -0.81 6.48 18.04
C PHE A 121 -1.36 5.07 18.28
N MET A 122 -2.40 4.73 17.55
CA MET A 122 -3.12 3.47 17.72
C MET A 122 -3.21 2.73 16.40
N HIS A 123 -2.79 1.49 16.41
CA HIS A 123 -2.93 0.55 15.29
C HIS A 123 -2.79 -0.89 15.81
N THR A 124 -3.14 -1.88 14.99
CA THR A 124 -2.84 -3.29 15.28
C THR A 124 -1.33 -3.44 15.48
N ASP A 125 -0.93 -4.01 16.60
CA ASP A 125 0.47 -4.14 17.02
C ASP A 125 1.18 -5.20 16.17
N VAL A 126 1.63 -4.79 14.98
CA VAL A 126 2.47 -5.59 14.08
C VAL A 126 3.93 -5.28 14.32
N ARG A 127 4.72 -6.33 14.52
CA ARG A 127 6.16 -6.18 14.76
C ARG A 127 6.88 -5.74 13.48
N PRO A 128 7.74 -4.70 13.51
CA PRO A 128 8.60 -4.37 12.38
C PRO A 128 9.47 -5.58 11.98
N SER A 129 9.48 -5.91 10.70
CA SER A 129 10.25 -7.01 10.13
C SER A 129 11.29 -6.57 9.11
N GLY A 130 11.14 -5.38 8.53
CA GLY A 130 12.07 -4.87 7.54
C GLY A 130 12.45 -3.41 7.72
N SER A 131 13.59 -3.06 7.15
CA SER A 131 14.09 -1.70 7.06
C SER A 131 14.84 -1.47 5.77
N PHE A 132 14.77 -0.25 5.27
CA PHE A 132 15.49 0.20 4.08
C PHE A 132 16.12 1.58 4.33
N ALA A 133 17.31 1.79 3.81
CA ALA A 133 17.92 3.11 3.71
C ALA A 133 18.90 3.17 2.53
N CYS A 134 19.10 4.36 1.98
CA CYS A 134 20.07 4.60 0.91
C CYS A 134 20.64 6.00 1.00
N SER A 135 21.60 6.31 0.12
CA SER A 135 22.24 7.62 0.07
C SER A 135 21.35 8.76 -0.43
N ASN A 136 20.17 8.46 -0.99
CA ASN A 136 19.22 9.47 -1.45
C ASN A 136 18.18 9.79 -0.37
N PRO A 137 18.18 11.01 0.24
CA PRO A 137 17.25 11.35 1.31
C PRO A 137 15.78 11.32 0.90
N LEU A 138 15.46 11.58 -0.38
CA LEU A 138 14.09 11.57 -0.87
C LEU A 138 13.50 10.16 -0.82
N LEU A 139 14.26 9.14 -1.23
CA LEU A 139 13.82 7.74 -1.17
C LEU A 139 13.59 7.30 0.29
N ASN A 140 14.46 7.73 1.22
CA ASN A 140 14.28 7.46 2.64
C ASN A 140 12.98 8.09 3.18
N LYS A 141 12.67 9.34 2.79
CA LYS A 141 11.40 10.00 3.16
C LYS A 141 10.18 9.26 2.61
N ILE A 142 10.24 8.78 1.35
CA ILE A 142 9.15 7.99 0.75
C ILE A 142 8.95 6.68 1.52
N TRP A 143 10.04 5.98 1.88
CA TRP A 143 9.98 4.78 2.71
C TRP A 143 9.31 5.07 4.06
N GLU A 144 9.76 6.08 4.78
CA GLU A 144 9.23 6.45 6.09
C GLU A 144 7.74 6.82 6.02
N ALA A 145 7.34 7.63 5.02
CA ALA A 145 5.96 8.02 4.81
C ALA A 145 5.06 6.81 4.49
N THR A 146 5.57 5.86 3.70
CA THR A 146 4.85 4.62 3.38
C THR A 146 4.65 3.76 4.61
N MET A 147 5.69 3.54 5.41
CA MET A 147 5.60 2.74 6.63
C MET A 147 4.68 3.39 7.68
N GLN A 148 4.66 4.72 7.75
CA GLN A 148 3.74 5.47 8.61
C GLN A 148 2.28 5.34 8.13
N ALA A 149 2.03 5.46 6.81
CA ALA A 149 0.70 5.28 6.23
C ALA A 149 0.19 3.83 6.42
N TYR A 150 1.06 2.83 6.23
CA TYR A 150 0.71 1.43 6.42
C TYR A 150 0.24 1.16 7.85
N ARG A 151 1.04 1.54 8.87
CA ARG A 151 0.64 1.34 10.28
C ARG A 151 -0.64 2.07 10.64
N SER A 152 -0.81 3.30 10.14
CA SER A 152 -2.03 4.09 10.39
C SER A 152 -3.30 3.44 9.85
N ASN A 153 -3.18 2.46 8.97
CA ASN A 153 -4.29 1.77 8.32
C ASN A 153 -4.41 0.29 8.72
N LEU A 154 -4.02 -0.05 9.95
CA LEU A 154 -4.18 -1.38 10.52
C LEU A 154 -5.03 -1.33 11.79
N HIS A 155 -6.30 -1.70 11.70
CA HIS A 155 -7.25 -1.69 12.83
C HIS A 155 -8.05 -3.00 12.88
N SER A 156 -7.39 -4.11 13.26
CA SER A 156 -7.86 -5.51 13.19
C SER A 156 -8.10 -5.99 11.76
N ILE A 157 -8.12 -5.08 10.81
CA ILE A 157 -8.20 -5.27 9.36
C ILE A 157 -7.28 -4.22 8.71
N PRO A 158 -6.83 -4.43 7.48
CA PRO A 158 -6.27 -3.35 6.69
C PRO A 158 -7.40 -2.39 6.29
N THR A 159 -7.22 -1.09 6.53
CA THR A 159 -8.17 -0.04 6.15
C THR A 159 -7.58 0.85 5.05
N ASP A 160 -8.45 1.53 4.32
CA ASP A 160 -8.08 2.50 3.28
C ASP A 160 -7.50 3.78 3.86
N CYS A 161 -8.20 4.38 4.82
CA CYS A 161 -7.81 5.63 5.47
C CYS A 161 -8.35 5.74 6.90
N PRO A 162 -7.63 6.44 7.82
CA PRO A 162 -8.04 6.50 9.23
C PRO A 162 -8.98 7.67 9.55
N GLN A 163 -9.08 8.69 8.66
CA GLN A 163 -9.81 9.92 8.98
C GLN A 163 -11.23 9.95 8.46
N ARG A 164 -11.55 9.21 7.40
CA ARG A 164 -12.82 9.32 6.65
C ARG A 164 -13.60 8.01 6.63
N GLU A 165 -13.17 7.04 5.83
CA GLU A 165 -13.92 5.81 5.58
C GLU A 165 -13.67 4.74 6.63
N LYS A 166 -12.41 4.46 6.98
CA LYS A 166 -12.00 3.39 7.93
C LYS A 166 -12.49 2.01 7.48
N ASN A 167 -12.54 1.79 6.17
CA ASN A 167 -13.10 0.61 5.54
C ASN A 167 -12.01 -0.38 5.11
N GLY A 168 -12.32 -1.66 5.16
CA GLY A 168 -11.47 -2.74 4.67
C GLY A 168 -11.54 -2.89 3.16
N TRP A 169 -11.14 -1.86 2.40
CA TRP A 169 -11.07 -1.91 0.94
C TRP A 169 -10.07 -2.96 0.48
N THR A 170 -10.53 -3.88 -0.35
CA THR A 170 -9.79 -5.09 -0.66
C THR A 170 -8.65 -4.88 -1.63
N ALA A 171 -8.80 -3.97 -2.62
CA ALA A 171 -7.70 -3.61 -3.52
C ALA A 171 -6.57 -2.89 -2.79
N ASP A 172 -6.90 -1.95 -1.90
CA ASP A 172 -5.93 -1.23 -1.08
C ASP A 172 -5.01 -2.18 -0.33
N ALA A 173 -5.60 -3.21 0.26
CA ALA A 173 -4.86 -4.20 1.02
C ALA A 173 -3.96 -5.07 0.14
N HIS A 174 -4.48 -5.62 -0.98
CA HIS A 174 -3.68 -6.55 -1.77
C HIS A 174 -2.61 -5.85 -2.64
N ILE A 175 -2.84 -4.62 -3.08
CA ILE A 175 -1.82 -3.83 -3.78
C ILE A 175 -0.64 -3.53 -2.82
N ALA A 176 -0.94 -3.26 -1.55
CA ALA A 176 0.05 -2.95 -0.52
C ALA A 176 0.63 -4.19 0.20
N ILE A 177 0.30 -5.41 -0.23
CA ILE A 177 0.67 -6.61 0.54
C ILE A 177 2.18 -6.81 0.62
N ASP A 178 2.93 -6.60 -0.47
CA ASP A 178 4.37 -6.82 -0.47
C ASP A 178 5.11 -5.82 0.43
N LEU A 179 4.78 -4.53 0.33
CA LEU A 179 5.36 -3.53 1.23
C LEU A 179 5.00 -3.81 2.69
N GLY A 180 3.78 -4.29 2.93
CA GLY A 180 3.30 -4.65 4.26
C GLY A 180 4.08 -5.80 4.87
N LEU A 181 4.24 -6.91 4.15
CA LEU A 181 4.95 -8.10 4.61
C LEU A 181 6.47 -7.91 4.68
N LEU A 182 7.03 -7.06 3.82
CA LEU A 182 8.44 -6.66 3.92
C LEU A 182 8.69 -5.74 5.12
N GLY A 183 7.76 -4.82 5.41
CA GLY A 183 7.91 -3.88 6.51
C GLY A 183 7.56 -4.45 7.88
N PHE A 184 6.59 -5.36 7.94
CA PHE A 184 5.97 -5.81 9.20
C PHE A 184 5.59 -7.30 9.17
N ASP A 185 5.64 -7.94 10.33
CA ASP A 185 5.16 -9.29 10.55
C ASP A 185 3.63 -9.29 10.69
N GLY A 186 2.94 -9.37 9.56
CA GLY A 186 1.49 -9.21 9.46
C GLY A 186 0.69 -10.50 9.32
N ILE A 187 1.31 -11.69 9.42
CA ILE A 187 0.63 -12.96 9.10
C ILE A 187 -0.67 -13.15 9.87
N THR A 188 -0.70 -12.91 11.17
CA THR A 188 -1.89 -13.13 12.00
C THR A 188 -3.03 -12.16 11.70
N LEU A 189 -2.69 -10.92 11.32
CA LEU A 189 -3.66 -9.93 10.85
C LEU A 189 -4.35 -10.42 9.57
N TYR A 190 -3.54 -10.83 8.60
CA TYR A 190 -4.07 -11.24 7.30
C TYR A 190 -4.79 -12.60 7.35
N GLU A 191 -4.30 -13.58 8.11
CA GLU A 191 -5.02 -14.83 8.31
C GLU A 191 -6.42 -14.61 8.90
N LYS A 192 -6.51 -13.74 9.92
CA LYS A 192 -7.81 -13.36 10.50
C LYS A 192 -8.70 -12.67 9.46
N TRP A 193 -8.15 -11.78 8.65
CA TRP A 193 -8.92 -11.07 7.64
C TRP A 193 -9.37 -11.97 6.48
N MET A 194 -8.62 -13.03 6.17
CA MET A 194 -9.06 -14.07 5.23
C MET A 194 -10.31 -14.80 5.73
N ASP A 195 -10.45 -14.98 7.04
CA ASP A 195 -11.68 -15.52 7.63
C ASP A 195 -12.86 -14.55 7.47
N ASP A 196 -12.63 -13.24 7.61
CA ASP A 196 -13.66 -12.23 7.36
C ASP A 196 -14.14 -12.27 5.89
N ILE A 197 -13.28 -12.61 4.92
CA ILE A 197 -13.68 -12.81 3.52
C ILE A 197 -14.63 -14.00 3.39
N ILE A 198 -14.33 -15.13 4.05
CA ILE A 198 -15.19 -16.32 4.04
C ILE A 198 -16.57 -15.97 4.57
N ASP A 199 -16.62 -15.25 5.70
CA ASP A 199 -17.87 -14.87 6.38
C ASP A 199 -18.69 -13.84 5.58
N ASN A 200 -18.05 -13.03 4.73
CA ASN A 200 -18.70 -12.03 3.89
C ASN A 200 -19.20 -12.56 2.54
N GLN A 201 -18.85 -13.78 2.14
CA GLN A 201 -19.29 -14.31 0.86
C GLN A 201 -20.78 -14.58 0.84
N ARG A 202 -21.50 -14.00 -0.13
CA ARG A 202 -22.92 -14.25 -0.35
C ARG A 202 -23.16 -15.64 -0.97
N GLU A 203 -24.39 -16.12 -0.88
CA GLU A 203 -24.81 -17.43 -1.41
C GLU A 203 -24.50 -17.59 -2.90
N ALA A 204 -24.65 -16.52 -3.69
CA ALA A 204 -24.32 -16.51 -5.12
C ALA A 204 -22.81 -16.59 -5.43
N GLY A 205 -21.95 -16.53 -4.43
CA GLY A 205 -20.49 -16.55 -4.58
C GLY A 205 -19.82 -15.17 -4.60
N GLU A 206 -20.60 -14.11 -4.65
CA GLU A 206 -20.14 -12.73 -4.63
C GLU A 206 -19.47 -12.37 -3.30
N ILE A 207 -18.39 -11.57 -3.34
CA ILE A 207 -17.82 -10.91 -2.16
C ILE A 207 -17.97 -9.40 -2.25
N SER A 208 -17.77 -8.71 -1.15
CA SER A 208 -17.74 -7.25 -1.11
C SER A 208 -16.34 -6.74 -1.42
N GLY A 209 -16.23 -5.61 -2.10
CA GLY A 209 -14.97 -4.86 -2.22
C GLY A 209 -14.53 -4.21 -0.90
N ILE A 210 -15.36 -4.27 0.14
CA ILE A 210 -15.10 -3.80 1.51
C ILE A 210 -15.36 -4.94 2.48
N ILE A 211 -14.35 -5.35 3.24
CA ILE A 211 -14.45 -6.50 4.16
C ILE A 211 -13.90 -6.13 5.55
N PRO A 212 -14.70 -6.29 6.61
CA PRO A 212 -16.13 -6.63 6.62
C PRO A 212 -17.00 -5.56 5.94
N SER A 213 -18.05 -5.97 5.28
CA SER A 213 -19.00 -5.05 4.67
C SER A 213 -19.83 -4.33 5.73
N SER A 214 -19.94 -3.03 5.62
CA SER A 214 -20.85 -2.20 6.43
C SER A 214 -22.21 -1.99 5.75
N GLY A 215 -22.63 -2.93 4.90
CA GLY A 215 -23.89 -2.88 4.16
C GLY A 215 -23.76 -2.39 2.71
N TRP A 216 -22.56 -2.04 2.28
CA TRP A 216 -22.25 -1.64 0.90
C TRP A 216 -20.93 -2.29 0.42
N GLY A 217 -20.57 -2.09 -0.84
CA GLY A 217 -19.35 -2.65 -1.44
C GLY A 217 -19.61 -3.94 -2.23
N TYR A 218 -20.81 -4.48 -2.22
CA TYR A 218 -21.24 -5.55 -3.11
C TYR A 218 -21.67 -5.02 -4.48
N GLY A 219 -21.68 -5.90 -5.47
CA GLY A 219 -22.06 -5.59 -6.84
C GLY A 219 -20.88 -5.58 -7.78
N GLU A 220 -21.16 -5.27 -9.03
CA GLU A 220 -20.15 -5.33 -10.10
C GLU A 220 -19.17 -4.13 -10.06
N TRP A 221 -19.51 -3.06 -9.36
CA TRP A 221 -18.74 -1.82 -9.43
C TRP A 221 -17.33 -1.86 -8.82
N PRO A 222 -17.03 -2.61 -7.73
CA PRO A 222 -15.64 -2.78 -7.32
C PRO A 222 -14.88 -3.67 -8.31
N GLY A 223 -15.44 -4.82 -8.65
CA GLY A 223 -15.01 -5.72 -9.69
C GLY A 223 -13.79 -6.59 -9.37
N PRO A 224 -13.36 -7.39 -10.36
CA PRO A 224 -12.35 -8.43 -10.17
C PRO A 224 -11.00 -7.93 -9.65
N VAL A 225 -10.63 -6.67 -9.94
CA VAL A 225 -9.39 -6.08 -9.41
C VAL A 225 -9.41 -6.03 -7.88
N TRP A 226 -10.55 -5.66 -7.26
CA TRP A 226 -10.74 -5.64 -5.81
C TRP A 226 -10.85 -7.05 -5.24
N ASP A 227 -11.69 -7.86 -5.86
CA ASP A 227 -12.05 -9.18 -5.38
C ASP A 227 -10.90 -10.21 -5.47
N ALA A 228 -9.86 -9.94 -6.28
CA ALA A 228 -8.64 -10.76 -6.37
C ALA A 228 -7.89 -10.87 -5.04
N VAL A 229 -8.26 -10.10 -4.02
CA VAL A 229 -7.72 -10.14 -2.67
C VAL A 229 -7.64 -11.56 -2.11
N MET A 230 -8.69 -12.37 -2.34
CA MET A 230 -8.77 -13.74 -1.83
C MET A 230 -7.80 -14.72 -2.50
N PHE A 231 -7.20 -14.34 -3.64
CA PHE A 231 -6.15 -15.10 -4.31
C PHE A 231 -4.76 -14.52 -4.02
N ILE A 232 -4.62 -13.18 -4.08
CA ILE A 232 -3.33 -12.49 -3.98
C ILE A 232 -2.77 -12.56 -2.57
N ILE A 233 -3.58 -12.28 -1.53
CA ILE A 233 -3.06 -12.27 -0.15
C ILE A 233 -2.66 -13.67 0.32
N PRO A 234 -3.46 -14.74 0.16
CA PRO A 234 -3.01 -16.09 0.51
C PRO A 234 -1.75 -16.53 -0.26
N ASN A 235 -1.62 -16.13 -1.52
CA ASN A 235 -0.40 -16.36 -2.30
C ASN A 235 0.81 -15.68 -1.67
N ALA A 236 0.68 -14.40 -1.30
CA ALA A 236 1.75 -13.66 -0.64
C ALA A 236 2.11 -14.27 0.73
N LEU A 237 1.14 -14.69 1.54
CA LEU A 237 1.40 -15.38 2.80
C LEU A 237 2.17 -16.69 2.58
N TYR A 238 1.87 -17.42 1.51
CA TYR A 238 2.63 -18.61 1.15
C TYR A 238 4.05 -18.27 0.72
N ASP A 239 4.24 -17.28 -0.13
CA ASP A 239 5.57 -16.90 -0.62
C ASP A 239 6.46 -16.36 0.50
N TYR A 240 5.94 -15.52 1.40
CA TYR A 240 6.70 -14.91 2.50
C TYR A 240 6.89 -15.81 3.73
N TYR A 241 5.90 -16.64 4.06
CA TYR A 241 5.92 -17.45 5.30
C TYR A 241 5.98 -18.96 5.06
N GLY A 242 5.72 -19.43 3.84
CA GLY A 242 5.54 -20.85 3.55
C GLY A 242 4.20 -21.41 4.10
N GLU A 243 3.23 -20.54 4.33
CA GLU A 243 1.99 -20.85 5.04
C GLU A 243 0.81 -21.07 4.09
N SER A 244 0.30 -22.30 4.00
CA SER A 244 -0.77 -22.70 3.08
C SER A 244 -2.18 -22.67 3.69
N ARG A 245 -2.33 -22.47 5.01
CA ARG A 245 -3.63 -22.60 5.69
C ARG A 245 -4.68 -21.63 5.13
N SER A 246 -4.30 -20.39 4.81
CA SER A 246 -5.21 -19.43 4.19
C SER A 246 -5.68 -19.89 2.82
N ILE A 247 -4.82 -20.52 2.02
CA ILE A 247 -5.17 -21.12 0.73
C ILE A 247 -6.17 -22.26 0.94
N GLU A 248 -5.88 -23.18 1.86
CA GLU A 248 -6.75 -24.35 2.16
C GLU A 248 -8.14 -23.89 2.60
N ARG A 249 -8.22 -22.93 3.50
CA ARG A 249 -9.49 -22.41 4.06
C ARG A 249 -10.31 -21.64 3.04
N LEU A 250 -9.67 -20.82 2.21
CA LEU A 250 -10.34 -20.01 1.18
C LEU A 250 -10.69 -20.81 -0.08
N TYR A 251 -10.11 -21.98 -0.30
CA TYR A 251 -10.28 -22.73 -1.54
C TYR A 251 -11.76 -22.93 -1.95
N PRO A 252 -12.68 -23.32 -1.05
CA PRO A 252 -14.12 -23.41 -1.38
C PRO A 252 -14.73 -22.04 -1.73
N THR A 253 -14.32 -20.99 -1.06
CA THR A 253 -14.77 -19.60 -1.31
C THR A 253 -14.32 -19.11 -2.69
N MET A 254 -13.05 -19.39 -3.05
CA MET A 254 -12.51 -19.10 -4.38
C MET A 254 -13.28 -19.81 -5.49
N LEU A 255 -13.65 -21.09 -5.30
CA LEU A 255 -14.43 -21.84 -6.28
C LEU A 255 -15.80 -21.20 -6.51
N ARG A 256 -16.53 -20.88 -5.44
CA ARG A 256 -17.85 -20.22 -5.57
C ARG A 256 -17.73 -18.84 -6.24
N TYR A 257 -16.67 -18.10 -5.94
CA TYR A 257 -16.42 -16.81 -6.58
C TYR A 257 -16.13 -16.95 -8.08
N LEU A 258 -15.30 -17.90 -8.49
CA LEU A 258 -15.05 -18.17 -9.90
C LEU A 258 -16.32 -18.60 -10.65
N ASP A 259 -17.18 -19.39 -10.03
CA ASP A 259 -18.47 -19.74 -10.61
C ASP A 259 -19.40 -18.52 -10.73
N TYR A 260 -19.39 -17.63 -9.74
CA TYR A 260 -20.10 -16.35 -9.84
C TYR A 260 -19.57 -15.51 -11.01
N LEU A 261 -18.25 -15.35 -11.17
CA LEU A 261 -17.68 -14.57 -12.28
C LEU A 261 -18.04 -15.15 -13.67
N LYS A 262 -18.12 -16.48 -13.81
CA LYS A 262 -18.58 -17.12 -15.05
C LYS A 262 -19.98 -16.65 -15.46
N THR A 263 -20.87 -16.41 -14.49
CA THR A 263 -22.22 -15.88 -14.78
C THR A 263 -22.22 -14.44 -15.26
N LYS A 264 -21.10 -13.72 -15.10
CA LYS A 264 -20.93 -12.31 -15.47
C LYS A 264 -20.17 -12.11 -16.78
N GLU A 265 -19.61 -13.17 -17.32
CA GLU A 265 -18.88 -13.10 -18.60
C GLU A 265 -19.77 -12.58 -19.73
N LYS A 266 -19.21 -11.70 -20.54
CA LYS A 266 -19.76 -11.30 -21.85
C LYS A 266 -18.71 -11.62 -22.90
N ASP A 267 -18.99 -12.58 -23.76
CA ASP A 267 -18.04 -13.10 -24.75
C ASP A 267 -16.68 -13.52 -24.16
N GLY A 268 -16.68 -14.01 -22.93
CA GLY A 268 -15.48 -14.41 -22.19
C GLY A 268 -14.73 -13.30 -21.46
N TYR A 269 -15.23 -12.05 -21.51
CA TYR A 269 -14.65 -10.89 -20.83
C TYR A 269 -15.50 -10.43 -19.65
N LEU A 270 -14.90 -9.66 -18.73
CA LEU A 270 -15.60 -9.03 -17.60
C LEU A 270 -15.61 -7.50 -17.78
N PRO A 271 -16.70 -6.91 -18.30
CA PRO A 271 -16.73 -5.49 -18.69
C PRO A 271 -17.11 -4.52 -17.55
N PHE A 272 -16.75 -4.83 -16.31
CA PHE A 272 -17.12 -4.04 -15.13
C PHE A 272 -15.96 -3.94 -14.14
N GLY A 273 -16.03 -3.00 -13.23
CA GLY A 273 -15.05 -2.75 -12.18
C GLY A 273 -14.46 -1.34 -12.22
N LEU A 274 -13.71 -0.99 -11.18
CA LEU A 274 -13.10 0.34 -11.03
C LEU A 274 -11.80 0.52 -11.81
N GLY A 275 -11.12 -0.58 -12.16
CA GLY A 275 -9.88 -0.51 -12.94
C GLY A 275 -8.71 0.12 -12.20
N ASP A 276 -7.94 0.96 -12.89
CA ASP A 276 -6.79 1.69 -12.33
C ASP A 276 -7.27 2.95 -11.59
N TRP A 277 -7.73 2.78 -10.35
CA TRP A 277 -8.35 3.82 -9.55
C TRP A 277 -7.38 4.96 -9.22
N VAL A 278 -7.91 6.20 -9.19
CA VAL A 278 -7.20 7.46 -8.91
C VAL A 278 -5.99 7.73 -9.82
N TYR A 279 -6.12 7.38 -11.09
CA TYR A 279 -5.15 7.73 -12.13
C TYR A 279 -4.97 9.25 -12.27
N TRP A 280 -3.84 9.69 -12.82
CA TRP A 280 -3.59 11.12 -13.03
C TRP A 280 -4.42 11.70 -14.18
N LYS A 281 -4.19 11.27 -15.40
CA LYS A 281 -4.89 11.73 -16.61
C LYS A 281 -5.32 10.59 -17.51
N ALA A 282 -4.44 9.63 -17.75
CA ALA A 282 -4.66 8.53 -18.66
C ALA A 282 -5.55 7.45 -18.03
N THR A 283 -6.66 7.14 -18.68
CA THR A 283 -7.56 6.05 -18.27
C THR A 283 -7.16 4.75 -18.94
N THR A 284 -7.15 3.67 -18.17
CA THR A 284 -6.96 2.31 -18.68
C THR A 284 -8.31 1.58 -18.72
N ASN A 285 -8.57 0.88 -19.81
CA ASN A 285 -9.84 0.18 -20.05
C ASN A 285 -10.20 -0.80 -18.92
N ASN A 286 -11.39 -0.64 -18.32
CA ASN A 286 -11.83 -1.47 -17.19
C ASN A 286 -12.11 -2.92 -17.59
N GLU A 287 -12.59 -3.19 -18.79
CA GLU A 287 -12.77 -4.57 -19.27
C GLU A 287 -11.41 -5.28 -19.43
N TYR A 288 -10.39 -4.55 -19.89
CA TYR A 288 -9.02 -5.08 -19.95
C TYR A 288 -8.49 -5.40 -18.56
N THR A 289 -8.53 -4.46 -17.61
CA THR A 289 -7.99 -4.67 -16.27
C THR A 289 -8.75 -5.77 -15.51
N SER A 290 -10.07 -5.78 -15.59
CA SER A 290 -10.89 -6.78 -14.91
C SER A 290 -10.70 -8.18 -15.49
N THR A 291 -10.61 -8.32 -16.82
CA THR A 291 -10.34 -9.61 -17.45
C THR A 291 -8.91 -10.08 -17.19
N ALA A 292 -7.94 -9.16 -17.08
CA ALA A 292 -6.57 -9.47 -16.70
C ALA A 292 -6.47 -10.02 -15.26
N TYR A 293 -7.23 -9.46 -14.32
CA TYR A 293 -7.31 -10.01 -12.95
C TYR A 293 -8.08 -11.32 -12.89
N TYR A 294 -9.11 -11.49 -13.70
CA TYR A 294 -9.80 -12.78 -13.86
C TYR A 294 -8.85 -13.89 -14.36
N TYR A 295 -7.96 -13.54 -15.31
CA TYR A 295 -6.86 -14.43 -15.71
C TYR A 295 -5.93 -14.76 -14.52
N LEU A 296 -5.55 -13.75 -13.72
CA LEU A 296 -4.70 -13.95 -12.55
C LEU A 296 -5.35 -14.89 -11.53
N ASP A 297 -6.65 -14.73 -11.27
CA ASP A 297 -7.40 -15.59 -10.35
C ASP A 297 -7.31 -17.06 -10.77
N TYR A 298 -7.50 -17.38 -12.05
CA TYR A 298 -7.36 -18.74 -12.56
C TYR A 298 -5.91 -19.25 -12.54
N LYS A 299 -4.95 -18.39 -12.82
CA LYS A 299 -3.52 -18.72 -12.73
C LYS A 299 -3.13 -19.10 -11.31
N LEU A 300 -3.56 -18.31 -10.33
CA LEU A 300 -3.33 -18.59 -8.91
C LEU A 300 -4.11 -19.81 -8.44
N MET A 301 -5.34 -20.00 -8.91
CA MET A 301 -6.13 -21.19 -8.60
C MET A 301 -5.48 -22.47 -9.10
N ALA A 302 -4.86 -22.47 -10.29
CA ALA A 302 -4.07 -23.59 -10.78
C ALA A 302 -2.87 -23.91 -9.87
N ARG A 303 -2.15 -22.85 -9.41
CA ARG A 303 -1.06 -22.99 -8.43
C ARG A 303 -1.57 -23.62 -7.13
N PHE A 304 -2.68 -23.12 -6.59
CA PHE A 304 -3.26 -23.59 -5.34
C PHE A 304 -3.78 -25.03 -5.45
N ALA A 305 -4.43 -25.39 -6.56
CA ALA A 305 -4.85 -26.76 -6.81
C ALA A 305 -3.65 -27.71 -6.80
N SER A 306 -2.58 -27.38 -7.50
CA SER A 306 -1.33 -28.18 -7.49
C SER A 306 -0.75 -28.28 -6.09
N LEU A 307 -0.68 -27.19 -5.34
CA LEU A 307 -0.18 -27.17 -3.96
C LEU A 307 -0.97 -28.09 -3.03
N LEU A 308 -2.30 -28.14 -3.21
CA LEU A 308 -3.20 -28.96 -2.40
C LEU A 308 -3.39 -30.38 -2.95
N GLY A 309 -2.62 -30.80 -3.95
CA GLY A 309 -2.73 -32.11 -4.56
C GLY A 309 -4.06 -32.34 -5.32
N LYS A 310 -4.67 -31.27 -5.81
CA LYS A 310 -5.91 -31.28 -6.61
C LYS A 310 -5.57 -31.15 -8.09
N ASP A 311 -6.55 -31.47 -8.95
CA ASP A 311 -6.41 -31.29 -10.39
C ASP A 311 -6.36 -29.79 -10.76
N ALA A 312 -5.20 -29.36 -11.27
CA ALA A 312 -4.96 -27.98 -11.71
C ALA A 312 -5.34 -27.73 -13.16
N ALA A 313 -5.50 -28.79 -13.97
CA ALA A 313 -5.68 -28.68 -15.43
C ALA A 313 -6.86 -27.77 -15.82
N PRO A 314 -8.06 -27.89 -15.25
CA PRO A 314 -9.19 -27.05 -15.65
C PRO A 314 -8.93 -25.55 -15.43
N TYR A 315 -8.22 -25.19 -14.37
CA TYR A 315 -7.86 -23.79 -14.06
C TYR A 315 -6.79 -23.27 -15.01
N GLN A 316 -5.78 -24.09 -15.31
CA GLN A 316 -4.75 -23.74 -16.27
C GLN A 316 -5.31 -23.56 -17.68
N GLU A 317 -6.22 -24.42 -18.12
CA GLU A 317 -6.91 -24.32 -19.41
C GLU A 317 -7.72 -23.03 -19.52
N LYS A 318 -8.49 -22.68 -18.47
CA LYS A 318 -9.25 -21.42 -18.46
C LYS A 318 -8.31 -20.21 -18.44
N ALA A 319 -7.23 -20.23 -17.67
CA ALA A 319 -6.22 -19.17 -17.69
C ALA A 319 -5.62 -18.99 -19.10
N ASN A 320 -5.26 -20.07 -19.79
CA ASN A 320 -4.74 -20.02 -21.15
C ASN A 320 -5.78 -19.45 -22.14
N THR A 321 -7.04 -19.82 -21.98
CA THR A 321 -8.15 -19.27 -22.78
C THR A 321 -8.30 -17.78 -22.57
N LEU A 322 -8.31 -17.31 -21.32
CA LEU A 322 -8.40 -15.89 -20.99
C LEU A 322 -7.20 -15.09 -21.52
N LYS A 323 -5.99 -15.63 -21.38
CA LYS A 323 -4.79 -15.02 -21.97
C LYS A 323 -4.92 -14.85 -23.49
N SER A 324 -5.44 -15.86 -24.18
CA SER A 324 -5.66 -15.81 -25.64
C SER A 324 -6.71 -14.75 -26.01
N LEU A 325 -7.84 -14.71 -25.28
CA LEU A 325 -8.91 -13.72 -25.50
C LEU A 325 -8.41 -12.29 -25.28
N ILE A 326 -7.68 -12.05 -24.18
CA ILE A 326 -7.11 -10.74 -23.86
C ILE A 326 -6.16 -10.29 -24.99
N ASN A 327 -5.27 -11.16 -25.43
CA ASN A 327 -4.33 -10.84 -26.52
C ASN A 327 -5.05 -10.61 -27.85
N GLN A 328 -6.09 -11.38 -28.15
CA GLN A 328 -6.88 -11.19 -29.37
C GLN A 328 -7.57 -9.82 -29.40
N LYS A 329 -8.08 -9.35 -28.29
CA LYS A 329 -8.87 -8.11 -28.24
C LYS A 329 -8.01 -6.87 -27.96
N PHE A 330 -7.01 -6.96 -27.08
CA PHE A 330 -6.33 -5.80 -26.52
C PHE A 330 -4.86 -5.67 -26.93
N PHE A 331 -4.26 -6.67 -27.56
CA PHE A 331 -2.85 -6.64 -27.93
C PHE A 331 -2.62 -6.41 -29.42
N ASN A 332 -1.84 -5.39 -29.75
CA ASN A 332 -1.33 -5.19 -31.09
C ASN A 332 0.10 -5.78 -31.18
N ALA A 333 0.24 -6.94 -31.82
CA ALA A 333 1.50 -7.68 -31.91
C ALA A 333 2.57 -7.01 -32.79
N GLU A 334 2.20 -6.06 -33.66
CA GLU A 334 3.15 -5.30 -34.48
C GLU A 334 3.77 -4.14 -33.71
N THR A 335 2.97 -3.43 -32.92
CA THR A 335 3.40 -2.25 -32.20
C THR A 335 3.78 -2.50 -30.74
N GLY A 336 3.41 -3.67 -30.19
CA GLY A 336 3.60 -3.99 -28.77
C GLY A 336 2.65 -3.25 -27.83
N VAL A 337 1.56 -2.66 -28.34
CA VAL A 337 0.62 -1.86 -27.55
C VAL A 337 -0.49 -2.73 -27.00
N TYR A 338 -0.78 -2.57 -25.71
CA TYR A 338 -1.96 -3.09 -25.04
C TYR A 338 -3.01 -2.00 -24.82
N ALA A 339 -4.27 -2.33 -25.09
CA ALA A 339 -5.42 -1.45 -24.92
C ALA A 339 -5.14 -0.03 -25.45
N GLU A 340 -5.24 1.01 -24.62
CA GLU A 340 -4.97 2.40 -24.99
C GLU A 340 -3.47 2.78 -24.97
N GLY A 341 -2.58 1.85 -24.64
CA GLY A 341 -1.14 2.12 -24.55
C GLY A 341 -0.73 2.98 -23.35
N THR A 342 -1.55 3.01 -22.31
CA THR A 342 -1.21 3.72 -21.06
C THR A 342 -0.04 3.04 -20.35
N GLN A 343 0.63 3.76 -19.45
CA GLN A 343 1.68 3.19 -18.61
C GLN A 343 1.18 1.93 -17.88
N THR A 344 -0.02 2.00 -17.29
CA THR A 344 -0.66 0.87 -16.60
C THR A 344 -0.98 -0.29 -17.55
N ALA A 345 -1.54 -0.03 -18.74
CA ALA A 345 -1.92 -1.08 -19.67
C ALA A 345 -0.70 -1.93 -20.10
N GLN A 346 0.41 -1.26 -20.42
CA GLN A 346 1.65 -1.91 -20.82
C GLN A 346 2.27 -2.70 -19.66
N ALA A 347 2.41 -2.05 -18.49
CA ALA A 347 3.04 -2.65 -17.32
C ALA A 347 2.23 -3.84 -16.77
N LEU A 348 0.90 -3.75 -16.74
CA LEU A 348 0.03 -4.80 -16.24
C LEU A 348 0.15 -6.08 -17.06
N ALA A 349 0.20 -5.97 -18.40
CA ALA A 349 0.38 -7.13 -19.28
C ALA A 349 1.68 -7.88 -18.99
N LEU A 350 2.78 -7.15 -18.81
CA LEU A 350 4.08 -7.72 -18.44
C LEU A 350 4.08 -8.34 -17.05
N TYR A 351 3.50 -7.62 -16.08
CA TYR A 351 3.47 -8.02 -14.67
C TYR A 351 2.70 -9.33 -14.45
N LEU A 352 1.54 -9.47 -15.08
CA LEU A 352 0.71 -10.66 -14.97
C LEU A 352 1.19 -11.84 -15.86
N GLY A 353 2.08 -11.58 -16.82
CA GLY A 353 2.56 -12.59 -17.78
C GLY A 353 1.56 -12.85 -18.91
N LEU A 354 0.81 -11.83 -19.31
CA LEU A 354 -0.14 -11.90 -20.42
C LEU A 354 0.53 -11.86 -21.78
N VAL A 355 1.71 -11.25 -21.88
CA VAL A 355 2.42 -11.05 -23.14
C VAL A 355 2.77 -12.40 -23.77
N PRO A 356 2.55 -12.58 -25.10
CA PRO A 356 3.00 -13.75 -25.82
C PRO A 356 4.52 -13.91 -25.76
N GLU A 357 4.98 -15.15 -25.69
CA GLU A 357 6.40 -15.48 -25.68
C GLU A 357 7.17 -14.80 -26.81
N GLY A 358 8.31 -14.20 -26.47
CA GLY A 358 9.18 -13.47 -27.40
C GLY A 358 8.73 -12.04 -27.75
N LYS A 359 7.62 -11.56 -27.19
CA LYS A 359 7.13 -10.18 -27.36
C LYS A 359 7.32 -9.30 -26.13
N GLU A 360 7.84 -9.85 -25.03
CA GLU A 360 7.94 -9.17 -23.75
C GLU A 360 8.82 -7.90 -23.86
N GLN A 361 9.96 -8.00 -24.55
CA GLN A 361 10.85 -6.85 -24.72
C GLN A 361 10.18 -5.74 -25.55
N LEU A 362 9.45 -6.11 -26.62
CA LEU A 362 8.70 -5.13 -27.44
C LEU A 362 7.68 -4.35 -26.59
N VAL A 363 6.96 -5.03 -25.72
CA VAL A 363 5.98 -4.39 -24.81
C VAL A 363 6.67 -3.52 -23.76
N ALA A 364 7.81 -3.98 -23.24
CA ALA A 364 8.61 -3.22 -22.28
C ALA A 364 9.25 -1.96 -22.90
N ASP A 365 9.74 -2.07 -24.14
CA ASP A 365 10.25 -0.93 -24.91
C ASP A 365 9.14 0.11 -25.12
N LYS A 366 7.91 -0.35 -25.40
CA LYS A 366 6.74 0.52 -25.53
C LYS A 366 6.37 1.18 -24.21
N LEU A 367 6.43 0.45 -23.09
CA LEU A 367 6.25 1.04 -21.73
C LEU A 367 7.26 2.17 -21.50
N ARG A 368 8.54 1.92 -21.81
CA ARG A 368 9.59 2.91 -21.69
C ARG A 368 9.34 4.13 -22.57
N GLU A 369 8.93 3.94 -23.82
CA GLU A 369 8.60 5.04 -24.74
C GLU A 369 7.48 5.93 -24.17
N VAL A 370 6.41 5.35 -23.63
CA VAL A 370 5.30 6.08 -23.04
C VAL A 370 5.75 6.87 -21.80
N VAL A 371 6.58 6.27 -20.96
CA VAL A 371 7.14 6.92 -19.76
C VAL A 371 8.07 8.08 -20.16
N ALA A 372 9.00 7.84 -21.10
CA ALA A 372 9.94 8.87 -21.58
C ALA A 372 9.19 10.00 -22.32
N GLY A 373 8.17 9.67 -23.11
CA GLY A 373 7.31 10.62 -23.81
C GLY A 373 6.54 11.54 -22.87
N ASN A 374 6.31 11.10 -21.63
CA ASN A 374 5.72 11.90 -20.56
C ASN A 374 6.80 12.55 -19.64
N ASN A 375 8.00 12.77 -20.14
CA ASN A 375 9.14 13.32 -19.38
C ASN A 375 9.40 12.58 -18.05
N TYR A 376 9.19 11.28 -18.02
CA TYR A 376 9.31 10.42 -16.84
C TYR A 376 8.37 10.79 -15.68
N PHE A 377 7.29 11.54 -15.95
CA PHE A 377 6.21 11.66 -14.98
C PHE A 377 5.34 10.41 -15.00
N LEU A 378 4.88 10.03 -13.84
CA LEU A 378 3.87 8.98 -13.74
C LEU A 378 2.52 9.46 -14.30
N ASP A 379 1.77 8.54 -14.89
CA ASP A 379 0.37 8.76 -15.31
C ASP A 379 -0.41 7.46 -15.14
N PHE A 380 -0.67 7.16 -13.88
CA PHE A 380 -1.35 5.94 -13.47
C PHE A 380 -2.06 6.13 -12.12
N GLY A 381 -2.88 5.13 -11.77
CA GLY A 381 -3.48 4.94 -10.46
C GLY A 381 -2.80 3.81 -9.68
N LEU A 382 -3.59 3.13 -8.84
CA LEU A 382 -3.08 2.12 -7.92
C LEU A 382 -2.43 0.92 -8.62
N LEU A 383 -2.93 0.48 -9.79
CA LEU A 383 -2.36 -0.64 -10.53
C LEU A 383 -1.00 -0.28 -11.13
N GLY A 384 -0.92 0.90 -11.74
CA GLY A 384 0.33 1.39 -12.31
C GLY A 384 1.39 1.67 -11.25
N SER A 385 1.01 2.13 -10.05
CA SER A 385 1.96 2.40 -8.96
C SER A 385 2.75 1.14 -8.55
N LYS A 386 2.11 -0.03 -8.59
CA LYS A 386 2.74 -1.32 -8.33
C LYS A 386 3.53 -1.84 -9.53
N THR A 387 2.97 -1.74 -10.72
CA THR A 387 3.46 -2.49 -11.89
C THR A 387 4.49 -1.73 -12.72
N VAL A 388 4.36 -0.41 -12.86
CA VAL A 388 5.22 0.38 -13.77
C VAL A 388 6.68 0.41 -13.34
N PRO A 389 7.04 0.81 -12.11
CA PRO A 389 8.45 0.78 -11.68
C PRO A 389 9.05 -0.62 -11.72
N ALA A 390 8.27 -1.63 -11.32
CA ALA A 390 8.70 -3.02 -11.32
C ALA A 390 9.02 -3.53 -12.73
N MET A 391 8.17 -3.24 -13.72
CA MET A 391 8.36 -3.72 -15.09
C MET A 391 9.43 -2.94 -15.85
N LEU A 392 9.56 -1.64 -15.62
CA LEU A 392 10.72 -0.88 -16.12
C LEU A 392 12.03 -1.52 -15.64
N THR A 393 12.11 -1.83 -14.36
CA THR A 393 13.31 -2.44 -13.76
C THR A 393 13.59 -3.83 -14.32
N LYS A 394 12.57 -4.70 -14.37
CA LYS A 394 12.70 -6.08 -14.85
C LYS A 394 13.25 -6.17 -16.27
N TYR A 395 12.91 -5.21 -17.11
CA TYR A 395 13.33 -5.18 -18.53
C TYR A 395 14.51 -4.23 -18.81
N GLY A 396 15.30 -3.88 -17.77
CA GLY A 396 16.56 -3.17 -17.90
C GLY A 396 16.47 -1.63 -17.90
N TYR A 397 15.31 -1.06 -17.54
CA TYR A 397 15.06 0.39 -17.54
C TYR A 397 14.99 0.98 -16.12
N ILE A 398 15.79 0.47 -15.19
CA ILE A 398 15.77 0.92 -13.79
C ILE A 398 16.10 2.40 -13.64
N GLU A 399 17.00 2.96 -14.46
CA GLU A 399 17.35 4.38 -14.45
C GLU A 399 16.13 5.26 -14.83
N ASP A 400 15.23 4.75 -15.70
CA ASP A 400 14.00 5.46 -16.04
C ASP A 400 12.97 5.35 -14.91
N ALA A 401 12.92 4.24 -14.20
CA ALA A 401 12.15 4.11 -12.95
C ALA A 401 12.66 5.06 -11.87
N MET A 402 13.99 5.18 -11.69
CA MET A 402 14.60 6.13 -10.76
C MET A 402 14.22 7.58 -11.08
N LYS A 403 14.30 7.99 -12.36
CA LYS A 403 13.89 9.33 -12.79
C LYS A 403 12.41 9.61 -12.46
N MET A 404 11.53 8.62 -12.62
CA MET A 404 10.12 8.75 -12.27
C MET A 404 9.92 8.90 -10.76
N ILE A 405 10.54 8.03 -9.96
CA ILE A 405 10.36 7.97 -8.51
C ILE A 405 10.94 9.20 -7.81
N THR A 406 12.04 9.74 -8.32
CA THR A 406 12.76 10.87 -7.71
C THR A 406 12.30 12.26 -8.16
N LYS A 407 11.25 12.36 -8.97
CA LYS A 407 10.62 13.66 -9.26
C LYS A 407 10.02 14.28 -8.00
N THR A 408 10.08 15.63 -7.94
CA THR A 408 9.52 16.41 -6.82
C THR A 408 8.36 17.33 -7.23
N GLU A 409 8.06 17.39 -8.53
CA GLU A 409 6.86 18.07 -9.04
C GLU A 409 5.70 17.09 -9.18
N ALA A 410 4.48 17.59 -9.11
CA ALA A 410 3.27 16.78 -9.30
C ALA A 410 3.12 16.33 -10.76
N PRO A 411 2.68 15.10 -11.02
CA PRO A 411 2.38 14.03 -10.05
C PRO A 411 3.64 13.21 -9.72
N SER A 412 3.95 13.03 -8.46
CA SER A 412 5.04 12.15 -8.02
C SER A 412 4.99 11.87 -6.51
N TRP A 413 5.66 10.81 -6.05
CA TRP A 413 5.86 10.56 -4.61
C TRP A 413 6.68 11.66 -3.95
N GLY A 414 7.72 12.17 -4.65
CA GLY A 414 8.54 13.27 -4.14
C GLY A 414 7.77 14.57 -3.98
N TYR A 415 6.77 14.82 -4.81
CA TYR A 415 5.86 15.95 -4.61
C TYR A 415 5.18 15.88 -3.24
N TRP A 416 4.72 14.71 -2.82
CA TRP A 416 4.06 14.54 -1.52
C TRP A 416 5.01 14.78 -0.34
N VAL A 417 6.16 14.09 -0.33
CA VAL A 417 7.03 14.07 0.86
C VAL A 417 8.05 15.21 0.91
N GLU A 418 8.45 15.74 -0.24
CA GLU A 418 9.46 16.84 -0.31
C GLU A 418 8.80 18.19 -0.51
N THR A 419 7.92 18.34 -1.51
CA THR A 419 7.31 19.63 -1.86
C THR A 419 6.18 20.00 -0.92
N MET A 420 5.29 19.04 -0.60
CA MET A 420 4.16 19.26 0.31
C MET A 420 4.51 18.97 1.77
N GLY A 421 5.61 18.26 2.04
CA GLY A 421 6.04 17.92 3.38
C GLY A 421 5.13 16.92 4.11
N TYR A 422 4.37 16.10 3.38
CA TYR A 422 3.52 15.09 4.00
C TYR A 422 4.35 13.96 4.63
N SER A 423 3.93 13.51 5.79
CA SER A 423 4.57 12.41 6.54
C SER A 423 3.93 11.05 6.30
N THR A 424 2.90 11.01 5.47
CA THR A 424 2.15 9.83 5.00
C THR A 424 1.85 9.99 3.52
N LEU A 425 1.33 8.95 2.87
CA LEU A 425 0.99 9.01 1.45
C LEU A 425 -0.46 9.44 1.25
N PRO A 426 -0.73 10.41 0.38
CA PRO A 426 -2.10 10.74 -0.05
C PRO A 426 -2.76 9.66 -0.90
N GLU A 427 -4.09 9.70 -0.95
CA GLU A 427 -4.92 8.89 -1.83
C GLU A 427 -4.79 9.28 -3.31
N THR A 428 -4.62 10.56 -3.58
CA THR A 428 -4.57 11.12 -4.93
C THR A 428 -3.29 11.89 -5.19
N TRP A 429 -2.86 11.95 -6.45
CA TRP A 429 -1.61 12.60 -6.83
C TRP A 429 -1.56 14.10 -6.51
N THR A 430 -2.73 14.76 -6.51
CA THR A 430 -2.89 16.13 -5.99
C THR A 430 -4.29 16.32 -5.42
N LEU A 431 -4.44 17.18 -4.41
CA LEU A 431 -5.74 17.65 -4.01
C LEU A 431 -6.28 18.60 -5.09
N SER A 432 -7.45 18.32 -5.58
CA SER A 432 -8.14 19.12 -6.61
C SER A 432 -9.63 19.24 -6.26
N PRO A 433 -10.40 20.13 -6.90
CA PRO A 433 -11.84 20.18 -6.68
C PRO A 433 -12.56 18.85 -6.92
N LYS A 434 -12.04 17.99 -7.80
CA LYS A 434 -12.58 16.64 -8.06
C LYS A 434 -12.28 15.67 -6.92
N PHE A 435 -11.17 15.84 -6.21
CA PHE A 435 -10.69 14.98 -5.13
C PHE A 435 -10.43 15.80 -3.85
N ALA A 436 -11.30 16.78 -3.59
CA ALA A 436 -11.16 17.65 -2.42
C ALA A 436 -11.33 16.90 -1.09
N ASP A 437 -11.96 15.74 -1.14
CA ASP A 437 -12.20 14.84 -0.02
C ASP A 437 -11.10 13.77 0.16
N ALA A 438 -10.08 13.75 -0.69
CA ALA A 438 -9.03 12.75 -0.63
C ALA A 438 -8.29 12.72 0.71
N SER A 439 -8.00 11.51 1.19
CA SER A 439 -7.18 11.28 2.38
C SER A 439 -5.72 11.66 2.12
N LEU A 440 -5.05 12.18 3.16
CA LEU A 440 -3.59 12.33 3.18
C LEU A 440 -2.87 11.16 3.87
N ASN A 441 -3.61 10.11 4.25
CA ASN A 441 -3.07 8.93 4.93
C ASN A 441 -3.64 7.66 4.32
N HIS A 442 -3.10 7.28 3.18
CA HIS A 442 -3.51 6.15 2.35
C HIS A 442 -2.29 5.33 1.93
N VAL A 443 -2.42 4.03 1.70
CA VAL A 443 -1.21 3.18 1.50
C VAL A 443 -1.08 2.57 0.11
N PHE A 444 -2.16 2.52 -0.67
CA PHE A 444 -2.19 1.73 -1.91
C PHE A 444 -1.23 2.22 -3.03
N MET A 445 -0.71 3.45 -2.96
CA MET A 445 0.35 3.93 -3.84
C MET A 445 1.77 3.65 -3.29
N GLY A 446 1.88 2.91 -2.18
CA GLY A 446 3.13 2.75 -1.43
C GLY A 446 4.03 1.59 -1.89
N ASP A 447 3.64 0.79 -2.89
CA ASP A 447 4.42 -0.38 -3.30
C ASP A 447 5.82 -0.03 -3.88
N VAL A 448 6.06 1.25 -4.17
CA VAL A 448 7.38 1.81 -4.44
C VAL A 448 8.40 1.50 -3.32
N SER A 449 7.93 1.32 -2.07
CA SER A 449 8.79 0.90 -0.95
C SER A 449 9.18 -0.57 -1.03
N ALA A 450 8.27 -1.46 -1.48
CA ALA A 450 8.64 -2.83 -1.81
C ALA A 450 9.64 -2.86 -2.98
N TRP A 451 9.44 -2.04 -4.00
CA TRP A 451 10.40 -1.88 -5.09
C TRP A 451 11.79 -1.48 -4.59
N MET A 452 11.89 -0.53 -3.64
CA MET A 452 13.18 -0.13 -3.04
C MET A 452 13.88 -1.32 -2.37
N MET A 453 13.15 -2.10 -1.57
CA MET A 453 13.68 -3.29 -0.90
C MET A 453 14.10 -4.36 -1.90
N ASN A 454 13.25 -4.65 -2.89
CA ASN A 454 13.45 -5.73 -3.84
C ASN A 454 14.49 -5.40 -4.91
N GLN A 455 14.57 -4.12 -5.35
CA GLN A 455 15.40 -3.73 -6.48
C GLN A 455 16.69 -3.01 -6.06
N LEU A 456 16.63 -2.11 -5.09
CA LEU A 456 17.82 -1.35 -4.66
C LEU A 456 18.64 -2.12 -3.62
N ALA A 457 17.99 -2.68 -2.59
CA ALA A 457 18.66 -3.58 -1.65
C ALA A 457 18.76 -5.01 -2.20
N GLY A 458 17.84 -5.42 -3.06
CA GLY A 458 17.88 -6.68 -3.79
C GLY A 458 17.32 -7.88 -3.03
N ILE A 459 16.62 -7.70 -1.91
CA ILE A 459 16.07 -8.83 -1.12
C ILE A 459 14.76 -9.30 -1.74
N ASN A 460 14.75 -10.55 -2.23
CA ASN A 460 13.59 -11.17 -2.87
C ASN A 460 13.39 -12.61 -2.35
N HIS A 461 12.13 -13.07 -2.27
CA HIS A 461 11.82 -14.49 -2.10
C HIS A 461 12.04 -15.26 -3.41
N ASP A 462 12.06 -16.56 -3.32
CA ASP A 462 12.04 -17.47 -4.46
C ASP A 462 10.70 -18.22 -4.46
N ASP A 463 9.90 -18.06 -5.51
CA ASP A 463 8.57 -18.67 -5.64
C ASP A 463 8.62 -20.22 -5.63
N SER A 464 9.76 -20.80 -5.96
CA SER A 464 9.99 -22.25 -5.93
C SER A 464 10.38 -22.77 -4.52
N ALA A 465 10.74 -21.85 -3.61
CA ALA A 465 11.18 -22.16 -2.25
C ALA A 465 10.57 -21.20 -1.22
N PRO A 466 9.24 -21.24 -1.03
CA PRO A 466 8.50 -20.27 -0.23
C PRO A 466 9.00 -20.23 1.23
N GLY A 467 8.72 -19.10 1.89
CA GLY A 467 9.15 -18.83 3.26
C GLY A 467 10.65 -18.56 3.37
N PHE A 468 11.27 -18.02 2.33
CA PHE A 468 12.70 -17.69 2.29
C PHE A 468 13.64 -18.86 2.60
N ARG A 469 13.25 -20.08 2.23
CA ARG A 469 14.13 -21.24 2.32
C ARG A 469 15.32 -21.10 1.38
N HIS A 470 15.07 -20.61 0.18
CA HIS A 470 16.06 -20.10 -0.76
C HIS A 470 15.75 -18.61 -1.01
N ILE A 471 16.79 -17.80 -1.05
CA ILE A 471 16.68 -16.33 -1.12
C ILE A 471 17.30 -15.88 -2.43
N ARG A 472 16.71 -14.87 -3.05
CA ARG A 472 17.31 -14.22 -4.22
C ARG A 472 17.77 -12.82 -3.82
N ILE A 473 19.08 -12.59 -3.92
CA ILE A 473 19.67 -11.27 -3.69
C ILE A 473 20.07 -10.69 -5.05
N THR A 474 19.29 -9.73 -5.51
CA THR A 474 19.38 -9.16 -6.87
C THR A 474 19.45 -7.64 -6.86
N PRO A 475 20.45 -7.02 -6.20
CA PRO A 475 20.53 -5.57 -6.10
C PRO A 475 20.91 -4.93 -7.44
N HIS A 476 20.34 -3.77 -7.69
CA HIS A 476 20.72 -2.92 -8.81
C HIS A 476 21.55 -1.73 -8.31
N PHE A 477 22.79 -1.62 -8.80
CA PHE A 477 23.71 -0.55 -8.43
C PHE A 477 23.47 0.70 -9.28
N VAL A 478 22.32 1.38 -9.03
CA VAL A 478 21.94 2.58 -9.80
C VAL A 478 22.93 3.72 -9.61
N LYS A 479 23.13 4.52 -10.67
CA LYS A 479 24.17 5.56 -10.71
C LYS A 479 23.95 6.70 -9.71
N GLU A 480 22.68 6.97 -9.39
CA GLU A 480 22.28 8.05 -8.49
C GLU A 480 22.50 7.72 -7.00
N LEU A 481 22.93 6.49 -6.68
CA LEU A 481 23.15 6.07 -5.30
C LEU A 481 24.62 5.71 -5.05
N ASP A 482 25.15 6.19 -3.92
CA ASP A 482 26.43 5.77 -3.39
C ASP A 482 26.35 4.44 -2.63
N TRP A 483 25.21 4.20 -2.00
CA TRP A 483 24.92 2.99 -1.25
C TRP A 483 23.41 2.76 -1.09
N ALA A 484 23.03 1.51 -0.92
CA ALA A 484 21.72 1.11 -0.41
C ALA A 484 21.84 -0.11 0.51
N LYS A 485 20.96 -0.20 1.49
CA LYS A 485 20.88 -1.33 2.41
C LYS A 485 19.44 -1.68 2.73
N GLY A 486 19.17 -2.97 2.83
CA GLY A 486 17.93 -3.54 3.29
C GLY A 486 18.15 -4.61 4.33
N GLU A 487 17.23 -4.75 5.24
CA GLU A 487 17.20 -5.82 6.22
C GLU A 487 15.78 -6.36 6.32
N TYR A 488 15.65 -7.68 6.38
CA TYR A 488 14.36 -8.34 6.52
C TYR A 488 14.46 -9.51 7.51
N HIS A 489 13.60 -9.54 8.51
CA HIS A 489 13.47 -10.62 9.47
C HIS A 489 12.39 -11.60 9.01
N SER A 490 12.79 -12.56 8.18
CA SER A 490 11.92 -13.63 7.70
C SER A 490 11.58 -14.63 8.81
N VAL A 491 10.65 -15.56 8.52
CA VAL A 491 10.36 -16.71 9.42
C VAL A 491 11.57 -17.59 9.68
N ARG A 492 12.65 -17.47 8.89
CA ARG A 492 13.89 -18.24 9.03
C ARG A 492 15.01 -17.46 9.68
N GLY A 493 14.84 -16.18 9.91
CA GLY A 493 15.82 -15.32 10.52
C GLY A 493 16.15 -14.10 9.69
N ARG A 494 17.22 -13.41 10.09
CA ARG A 494 17.65 -12.14 9.52
C ARG A 494 18.31 -12.34 8.17
N ILE A 495 17.78 -11.62 7.17
CA ILE A 495 18.37 -11.43 5.84
C ILE A 495 18.83 -9.98 5.76
N ALA A 496 20.06 -9.74 5.30
CA ALA A 496 20.54 -8.38 5.08
C ALA A 496 21.30 -8.30 3.75
N SER A 497 21.16 -7.17 3.09
CA SER A 497 21.90 -6.84 1.86
C SER A 497 22.29 -5.39 1.91
N GLU A 498 23.57 -5.09 1.76
CA GLU A 498 24.13 -3.76 1.76
C GLU A 498 25.20 -3.65 0.67
N TRP A 499 25.08 -2.66 -0.19
CA TRP A 499 26.13 -2.35 -1.16
C TRP A 499 26.58 -0.90 -1.05
N LYS A 500 27.85 -0.67 -1.39
CA LYS A 500 28.48 0.66 -1.34
C LYS A 500 29.48 0.82 -2.47
N ARG A 501 29.51 1.99 -3.09
CA ARG A 501 30.50 2.38 -4.08
C ARG A 501 31.80 2.79 -3.38
N GLU A 502 32.91 2.27 -3.87
CA GLU A 502 34.26 2.62 -3.44
C GLU A 502 35.15 2.79 -4.69
N GLY A 503 35.18 4.02 -5.20
CA GLY A 503 35.88 4.33 -6.44
C GLY A 503 35.23 3.66 -7.66
N ASP A 504 35.97 2.81 -8.35
CA ASP A 504 35.55 2.05 -9.53
C ASP A 504 34.91 0.68 -9.19
N LYS A 505 34.61 0.45 -7.92
CA LYS A 505 34.06 -0.82 -7.42
C LYS A 505 32.82 -0.59 -6.59
N VAL A 506 31.99 -1.63 -6.55
CA VAL A 506 30.87 -1.77 -5.62
C VAL A 506 31.13 -2.97 -4.72
N MET A 507 31.13 -2.76 -3.42
CA MET A 507 31.17 -3.82 -2.44
C MET A 507 29.74 -4.18 -2.02
N LEU A 508 29.37 -5.46 -2.14
CA LEU A 508 28.11 -6.03 -1.69
C LEU A 508 28.35 -6.97 -0.52
N THR A 509 27.73 -6.71 0.61
CA THR A 509 27.74 -7.60 1.79
C THR A 509 26.33 -8.14 2.04
N VAL A 510 26.19 -9.46 2.13
CA VAL A 510 24.91 -10.13 2.37
C VAL A 510 24.99 -11.02 3.59
N THR A 511 23.90 -11.13 4.34
CA THR A 511 23.74 -12.06 5.47
C THR A 511 22.57 -12.99 5.19
N ILE A 512 22.84 -14.29 5.21
CA ILE A 512 21.88 -15.36 4.96
C ILE A 512 21.65 -16.12 6.27
N PRO A 513 20.38 -16.34 6.70
CA PRO A 513 20.08 -17.02 7.96
C PRO A 513 20.47 -18.51 7.94
N ALA A 514 20.53 -19.11 9.13
CA ALA A 514 20.83 -20.53 9.29
C ALA A 514 19.84 -21.40 8.49
N ASP A 515 20.32 -22.53 7.97
CA ASP A 515 19.57 -23.52 7.18
C ASP A 515 18.91 -22.94 5.90
N CYS A 516 19.40 -21.79 5.42
CA CYS A 516 19.01 -21.19 4.16
C CYS A 516 20.17 -21.13 3.17
N SER A 517 19.82 -20.94 1.91
CA SER A 517 20.76 -20.63 0.83
C SER A 517 20.28 -19.42 0.06
N ALA A 518 21.15 -18.82 -0.73
CA ALA A 518 20.79 -17.70 -1.58
C ALA A 518 21.53 -17.72 -2.91
N ASP A 519 20.86 -17.26 -3.95
CA ASP A 519 21.49 -16.86 -5.21
C ASP A 519 21.74 -15.34 -5.20
N ILE A 520 23.00 -14.97 -5.33
CA ILE A 520 23.44 -13.58 -5.48
C ILE A 520 23.56 -13.32 -6.97
N VAL A 521 22.69 -12.46 -7.51
CA VAL A 521 22.63 -12.18 -8.96
C VAL A 521 22.91 -10.71 -9.22
N VAL A 522 24.04 -10.43 -9.89
CA VAL A 522 24.44 -9.07 -10.27
C VAL A 522 24.81 -9.07 -11.76
N GLY A 523 24.02 -8.41 -12.59
CA GLY A 523 24.14 -8.51 -14.05
C GLY A 523 23.99 -9.95 -14.51
N ASP A 524 24.97 -10.44 -15.28
CA ASP A 524 25.02 -11.83 -15.78
C ASP A 524 25.72 -12.81 -14.81
N GLN A 525 26.17 -12.35 -13.65
CA GLN A 525 26.86 -13.17 -12.66
C GLN A 525 25.89 -13.72 -11.64
N THR A 526 26.00 -15.02 -11.36
CA THR A 526 25.23 -15.69 -10.31
C THR A 526 26.16 -16.52 -9.43
N GLU A 527 26.07 -16.30 -8.12
CA GLU A 527 26.79 -17.09 -7.13
C GLU A 527 25.80 -17.63 -6.09
N THR A 528 25.81 -18.95 -5.87
CA THR A 528 25.00 -19.58 -4.82
C THR A 528 25.80 -19.69 -3.54
N VAL A 529 25.23 -19.19 -2.43
CA VAL A 529 25.87 -19.22 -1.11
C VAL A 529 24.99 -19.90 -0.07
N SER A 530 25.64 -20.46 0.95
CA SER A 530 24.99 -20.99 2.15
C SER A 530 24.79 -19.91 3.22
N ALA A 531 24.25 -20.33 4.37
CA ALA A 531 24.13 -19.48 5.56
C ALA A 531 25.46 -18.82 5.95
N GLY A 532 25.38 -17.58 6.42
CA GLY A 532 26.54 -16.79 6.85
C GLY A 532 26.56 -15.40 6.25
N THR A 533 27.66 -14.69 6.48
CA THR A 533 27.89 -13.36 5.89
C THR A 533 28.94 -13.47 4.77
N HIS A 534 28.60 -12.98 3.61
CA HIS A 534 29.42 -13.04 2.40
C HIS A 534 29.65 -11.65 1.85
N THR A 535 30.83 -11.38 1.30
CA THR A 535 31.18 -10.09 0.68
C THR A 535 31.69 -10.32 -0.74
N PHE A 536 31.16 -9.55 -1.66
CA PHE A 536 31.47 -9.60 -3.10
C PHE A 536 31.95 -8.24 -3.57
N THR A 537 32.73 -8.22 -4.65
CA THR A 537 33.20 -7.00 -5.27
C THR A 537 32.87 -7.04 -6.75
N TYR A 538 32.19 -6.01 -7.24
CA TYR A 538 31.79 -5.86 -8.63
C TYR A 538 32.37 -4.55 -9.21
N PRO A 539 32.48 -4.43 -10.55
CA PRO A 539 32.73 -3.13 -11.18
C PRO A 539 31.61 -2.13 -10.85
N ALA A 540 31.95 -0.83 -10.71
CA ALA A 540 31.01 0.25 -10.38
C ALA A 540 30.14 0.65 -11.57
#